data_dc0c24d0c7645462c5bdf8889e463447
#
_entry.id   dc0c24d0c7645462c5bdf8889e463447
#
_cell.length_a   1.000
_cell.length_b   1.000
_cell.length_c   1.000
_cell.angle_alpha   90.00
_cell.angle_beta   90.00
_cell.angle_gamma   90.00
#
_symmetry.space_group_name_H-M   'P 1'
#
loop_
_entity.id
_entity.type
_entity.pdbx_description
1 polymer ?
#
loop_
_entity_poly.entity_id
_entity_poly.type
_entity_poly.pdbx_seq_one_letter_code
_entity_poly.pdbx_strand_id
1 'polypeptide(L)'
;MLNIDEKTALVLEGGGMRGVFTCGVLDYLMDHKIRFPYAIGVSAGACNGLSYMSHQRGRGKFSNIDLLAKYKYIGIRPLVKKRGLIDQQLLFHRFPDRILPYNYKAYAENPNRFEMVTTDCITGRACYWEEKHDEKRIIEIVKASSSLPYACPMSYVDGHPMLDGGIVDSIPLLRAYEQGYDKCVVVLTRNKGYRKSTKKVPVPSFIYKQYPRLRVALRNRNKIYNEQLELVERWEEEGKIIVIRPEKPIVVGRMETSVKKLTDLYNQGYECAKKVIEG
;
A
#
# COMPACT_ATOMS: atom_id res chain seq x y z
N MET A 1 -13.05 -18.96 -13.35
CA MET A 1 -12.56 -17.62 -13.79
C MET A 1 -13.16 -16.52 -12.92
N LEU A 2 -12.34 -15.61 -12.44
CA LEU A 2 -12.80 -14.44 -11.65
C LEU A 2 -13.77 -13.60 -12.50
N ASN A 3 -15.00 -13.44 -12.04
CA ASN A 3 -15.99 -12.57 -12.69
C ASN A 3 -15.92 -11.18 -12.06
N ILE A 4 -15.31 -10.23 -12.77
CA ILE A 4 -15.24 -8.82 -12.37
C ILE A 4 -16.37 -8.08 -13.05
N ASP A 5 -17.23 -7.46 -12.25
CA ASP A 5 -18.34 -6.61 -12.67
C ASP A 5 -18.17 -5.18 -12.13
N GLU A 6 -19.14 -4.31 -12.41
CA GLU A 6 -19.13 -2.90 -11.99
C GLU A 6 -19.16 -2.70 -10.46
N LYS A 7 -19.46 -3.76 -9.69
CA LYS A 7 -19.49 -3.74 -8.23
C LYS A 7 -18.28 -4.42 -7.58
N THR A 8 -17.25 -4.74 -8.37
CA THR A 8 -16.05 -5.42 -7.87
C THR A 8 -14.93 -4.42 -7.60
N ALA A 9 -14.44 -4.39 -6.37
CA ALA A 9 -13.30 -3.55 -5.96
C ALA A 9 -12.00 -4.34 -5.84
N LEU A 10 -10.87 -3.64 -6.03
CA LEU A 10 -9.53 -4.12 -5.71
C LEU A 10 -9.01 -3.42 -4.46
N VAL A 11 -8.74 -4.17 -3.40
CA VAL A 11 -8.24 -3.65 -2.12
C VAL A 11 -6.79 -4.06 -1.92
N LEU A 12 -5.89 -3.08 -1.75
CA LEU A 12 -4.44 -3.28 -1.69
C LEU A 12 -3.90 -2.93 -0.31
N GLU A 13 -3.50 -3.96 0.46
CA GLU A 13 -2.92 -3.79 1.79
C GLU A 13 -1.60 -3.01 1.75
N GLY A 14 -1.35 -2.21 2.80
CA GLY A 14 -0.05 -1.60 3.07
C GLY A 14 0.97 -2.60 3.63
N GLY A 15 2.25 -2.44 3.28
CA GLY A 15 3.23 -3.45 3.71
C GLY A 15 4.71 -3.06 3.70
N GLY A 16 5.07 -1.85 3.26
CA GLY A 16 6.46 -1.53 2.95
C GLY A 16 7.00 -2.49 1.89
N MET A 17 8.22 -3.01 2.06
CA MET A 17 8.84 -3.93 1.06
C MET A 17 8.09 -5.26 0.90
N ARG A 18 7.19 -5.63 1.80
CA ARG A 18 6.30 -6.79 1.57
C ARG A 18 5.31 -6.55 0.42
N GLY A 19 5.03 -5.28 0.10
CA GLY A 19 4.22 -4.90 -1.07
C GLY A 19 4.82 -5.30 -2.41
N VAL A 20 6.06 -5.81 -2.46
CA VAL A 20 6.63 -6.43 -3.66
C VAL A 20 5.84 -7.68 -4.08
N PHE A 21 5.20 -8.39 -3.14
CA PHE A 21 4.21 -9.41 -3.45
C PHE A 21 3.06 -8.83 -4.29
N THR A 22 2.52 -7.70 -3.85
CA THR A 22 1.45 -6.97 -4.56
C THR A 22 1.89 -6.54 -5.96
N CYS A 23 3.17 -6.17 -6.17
CA CYS A 23 3.69 -5.89 -7.52
C CYS A 23 3.53 -7.09 -8.46
N GLY A 24 3.85 -8.30 -7.98
CA GLY A 24 3.68 -9.53 -8.76
C GLY A 24 2.21 -9.79 -9.10
N VAL A 25 1.32 -9.64 -8.11
CA VAL A 25 -0.13 -9.78 -8.32
C VAL A 25 -0.63 -8.79 -9.38
N LEU A 26 -0.29 -7.52 -9.27
CA LEU A 26 -0.75 -6.48 -10.20
C LEU A 26 -0.17 -6.64 -11.61
N ASP A 27 1.07 -7.11 -11.73
CA ASP A 27 1.66 -7.40 -13.04
C ASP A 27 0.95 -8.59 -13.71
N TYR A 28 0.55 -9.64 -12.94
CA TYR A 28 -0.29 -10.71 -13.47
C TYR A 28 -1.65 -10.17 -13.97
N LEU A 29 -2.31 -9.33 -13.19
CA LEU A 29 -3.58 -8.71 -13.59
C LEU A 29 -3.43 -7.89 -14.87
N MET A 30 -2.34 -7.12 -15.01
CA MET A 30 -2.06 -6.33 -16.22
C MET A 30 -1.77 -7.21 -17.43
N ASP A 31 -1.00 -8.29 -17.29
CA ASP A 31 -0.69 -9.24 -18.36
C ASP A 31 -1.96 -9.90 -18.93
N HIS A 32 -2.97 -10.12 -18.07
CA HIS A 32 -4.26 -10.71 -18.45
C HIS A 32 -5.36 -9.67 -18.70
N LYS A 33 -5.01 -8.37 -18.78
CA LYS A 33 -5.94 -7.25 -19.05
C LYS A 33 -7.12 -7.17 -18.06
N ILE A 34 -6.92 -7.68 -16.83
CA ILE A 34 -7.92 -7.66 -15.78
C ILE A 34 -7.97 -6.24 -15.19
N ARG A 35 -9.14 -5.63 -15.16
CA ARG A 35 -9.39 -4.26 -14.70
C ARG A 35 -10.49 -4.23 -13.65
N PHE A 36 -10.37 -3.35 -12.67
CA PHE A 36 -11.37 -3.12 -11.64
C PHE A 36 -11.93 -1.71 -11.76
N PRO A 37 -13.26 -1.53 -11.67
CA PRO A 37 -13.88 -0.19 -11.75
C PRO A 37 -13.45 0.72 -10.60
N TYR A 38 -13.06 0.12 -9.48
CA TYR A 38 -12.54 0.83 -8.31
C TYR A 38 -11.41 0.05 -7.66
N ALA A 39 -10.39 0.78 -7.25
CA ALA A 39 -9.33 0.24 -6.42
C ALA A 39 -9.04 1.19 -5.24
N ILE A 40 -8.55 0.63 -4.14
CA ILE A 40 -8.11 1.39 -2.97
C ILE A 40 -6.82 0.82 -2.43
N GLY A 41 -5.86 1.68 -2.09
CA GLY A 41 -4.55 1.25 -1.65
C GLY A 41 -3.99 2.05 -0.48
N VAL A 42 -3.15 1.40 0.31
CA VAL A 42 -2.51 1.97 1.51
C VAL A 42 -1.00 1.81 1.41
N SER A 43 -0.23 2.90 1.63
CA SER A 43 1.24 2.81 1.69
C SER A 43 1.84 2.16 0.43
N ALA A 44 2.54 1.04 0.54
CA ALA A 44 3.01 0.28 -0.61
C ALA A 44 1.88 -0.13 -1.56
N GLY A 45 0.67 -0.42 -1.04
CA GLY A 45 -0.52 -0.69 -1.85
C GLY A 45 -0.96 0.53 -2.66
N ALA A 46 -0.84 1.75 -2.11
CA ALA A 46 -1.11 2.99 -2.85
C ALA A 46 -0.09 3.22 -3.97
N CYS A 47 1.21 3.04 -3.71
CA CYS A 47 2.27 3.15 -4.72
C CYS A 47 2.08 2.15 -5.87
N ASN A 48 1.77 0.91 -5.54
CA ASN A 48 1.59 -0.16 -6.52
C ASN A 48 0.28 0.03 -7.29
N GLY A 49 -0.79 0.47 -6.61
CA GLY A 49 -2.06 0.81 -7.22
C GLY A 49 -1.93 1.91 -8.28
N LEU A 50 -1.17 2.98 -8.01
CA LEU A 50 -0.87 4.01 -9.01
C LEU A 50 -0.21 3.41 -10.26
N SER A 51 0.76 2.49 -10.10
CA SER A 51 1.41 1.83 -11.24
C SER A 51 0.44 0.96 -12.05
N TYR A 52 -0.49 0.27 -11.38
CA TYR A 52 -1.55 -0.51 -12.00
C TYR A 52 -2.55 0.38 -12.74
N MET A 53 -3.01 1.46 -12.10
CA MET A 53 -3.99 2.39 -12.68
C MET A 53 -3.44 3.18 -13.87
N SER A 54 -2.13 3.40 -13.94
CA SER A 54 -1.44 4.02 -15.09
C SER A 54 -0.98 2.99 -16.15
N HIS A 55 -1.33 1.72 -15.98
CA HIS A 55 -0.96 0.61 -16.86
C HIS A 55 0.56 0.44 -17.04
N GLN A 56 1.35 0.81 -16.06
CA GLN A 56 2.81 0.70 -16.11
C GLN A 56 3.29 -0.65 -15.55
N ARG A 57 3.09 -1.71 -16.32
CA ARG A 57 3.53 -3.06 -16.01
C ARG A 57 5.03 -3.11 -15.70
N GLY A 58 5.41 -3.81 -14.61
CA GLY A 58 6.79 -3.96 -14.17
C GLY A 58 7.35 -2.75 -13.39
N ARG A 59 6.65 -1.60 -13.39
CA ARG A 59 7.12 -0.39 -12.70
C ARG A 59 7.37 -0.63 -11.21
N GLY A 60 6.45 -1.30 -10.51
CA GLY A 60 6.58 -1.62 -9.10
C GLY A 60 7.78 -2.53 -8.82
N LYS A 61 7.99 -3.57 -9.62
CA LYS A 61 9.16 -4.45 -9.53
C LYS A 61 10.47 -3.67 -9.72
N PHE A 62 10.57 -2.91 -10.81
CA PHE A 62 11.77 -2.14 -11.15
C PHE A 62 12.11 -1.12 -10.06
N SER A 63 11.11 -0.38 -9.56
CA SER A 63 11.31 0.58 -8.46
C SER A 63 11.80 -0.08 -7.18
N ASN A 64 11.17 -1.18 -6.76
CA ASN A 64 11.40 -1.78 -5.45
C ASN A 64 12.55 -2.81 -5.42
N ILE A 65 13.02 -3.29 -6.56
CA ILE A 65 14.11 -4.26 -6.65
C ILE A 65 15.33 -3.62 -7.31
N ASP A 66 15.22 -3.24 -8.58
CA ASP A 66 16.37 -2.80 -9.37
C ASP A 66 16.90 -1.42 -8.93
N LEU A 67 15.98 -0.45 -8.77
CA LEU A 67 16.36 0.88 -8.30
C LEU A 67 16.76 0.89 -6.83
N LEU A 68 16.17 0.00 -6.00
CA LEU A 68 16.63 -0.18 -4.61
C LEU A 68 18.07 -0.68 -4.57
N ALA A 69 18.41 -1.69 -5.36
CA ALA A 69 19.78 -2.20 -5.47
C ALA A 69 20.76 -1.10 -5.89
N LYS A 70 20.38 -0.29 -6.89
CA LYS A 70 21.20 0.79 -7.45
C LYS A 70 21.37 1.97 -6.49
N TYR A 71 20.28 2.48 -5.92
CA TYR A 71 20.28 3.74 -5.18
C TYR A 71 20.35 3.58 -3.67
N LYS A 72 20.03 2.38 -3.14
CA LYS A 72 20.03 2.08 -1.69
C LYS A 72 19.27 3.11 -0.88
N TYR A 73 18.04 3.42 -1.32
CA TYR A 73 17.19 4.48 -0.78
C TYR A 73 16.45 4.09 0.53
N ILE A 74 16.68 2.87 1.02
CA ILE A 74 16.17 2.35 2.31
C ILE A 74 17.33 1.98 3.20
N GLY A 75 17.25 2.29 4.50
CA GLY A 75 18.20 1.90 5.53
C GLY A 75 19.07 3.05 6.06
N ILE A 76 20.29 2.74 6.48
CA ILE A 76 21.18 3.68 7.16
C ILE A 76 21.69 4.78 6.21
N ARG A 77 21.88 4.49 4.92
CA ARG A 77 22.45 5.46 3.96
C ARG A 77 21.60 6.73 3.80
N PRO A 78 20.26 6.66 3.64
CA PRO A 78 19.42 7.86 3.68
C PRO A 78 19.45 8.57 5.04
N LEU A 79 19.52 7.82 6.14
CA LEU A 79 19.56 8.38 7.50
C LEU A 79 20.78 9.27 7.72
N VAL A 80 21.97 8.84 7.31
CA VAL A 80 23.21 9.63 7.38
C VAL A 80 23.08 10.94 6.58
N LYS A 81 22.27 10.93 5.51
CA LYS A 81 21.98 12.13 4.70
C LYS A 81 20.83 12.98 5.27
N LYS A 82 20.40 12.73 6.51
CA LYS A 82 19.26 13.41 7.19
C LYS A 82 17.93 13.31 6.43
N ARG A 83 17.71 12.23 5.65
CA ARG A 83 16.51 12.00 4.83
C ARG A 83 15.55 10.96 5.43
N GLY A 84 15.76 10.59 6.71
CA GLY A 84 15.02 9.49 7.35
C GLY A 84 15.55 8.12 6.94
N LEU A 85 14.85 7.06 7.33
CA LEU A 85 15.21 5.68 6.95
C LEU A 85 14.84 5.34 5.51
N ILE A 86 14.01 6.17 4.86
CA ILE A 86 13.59 6.05 3.45
C ILE A 86 13.83 7.41 2.78
N ASP A 87 14.55 7.44 1.68
CA ASP A 87 14.75 8.65 0.88
C ASP A 87 13.49 8.97 0.06
N GLN A 88 12.54 9.65 0.71
CA GLN A 88 11.27 10.04 0.09
C GLN A 88 11.46 11.04 -1.06
N GLN A 89 12.50 11.88 -1.02
CA GLN A 89 12.81 12.80 -2.11
C GLN A 89 13.19 12.06 -3.39
N LEU A 90 13.92 10.96 -3.25
CA LEU A 90 14.29 10.11 -4.37
C LEU A 90 13.06 9.36 -4.92
N LEU A 91 12.26 8.75 -4.03
CA LEU A 91 11.12 7.93 -4.40
C LEU A 91 9.97 8.71 -5.03
N PHE A 92 9.60 9.87 -4.45
CA PHE A 92 8.38 10.59 -4.79
C PHE A 92 8.61 11.84 -5.67
N HIS A 93 9.89 12.17 -5.98
CA HIS A 93 10.21 13.26 -6.90
C HIS A 93 11.15 12.80 -8.01
N ARG A 94 12.38 12.35 -7.66
CA ARG A 94 13.36 12.02 -8.72
C ARG A 94 12.99 10.80 -9.54
N PHE A 95 12.35 9.79 -8.94
CA PHE A 95 11.92 8.61 -9.69
C PHE A 95 10.81 8.97 -10.67
N PRO A 96 9.64 9.49 -10.25
CA PRO A 96 8.54 9.77 -11.18
C PRO A 96 8.86 10.86 -12.21
N ASP A 97 9.75 11.82 -11.86
CA ASP A 97 10.04 12.93 -12.77
C ASP A 97 11.12 12.60 -13.80
N ARG A 98 12.13 11.76 -13.45
CA ARG A 98 13.36 11.65 -14.27
C ARG A 98 13.88 10.23 -14.47
N ILE A 99 13.85 9.37 -13.43
CA ILE A 99 14.55 8.07 -13.45
C ILE A 99 13.64 6.97 -13.95
N LEU A 100 12.40 7.01 -13.52
CA LEU A 100 11.33 6.09 -13.89
C LEU A 100 10.04 6.92 -14.07
N PRO A 101 9.89 7.64 -15.19
CA PRO A 101 8.79 8.57 -15.39
C PRO A 101 7.43 7.93 -15.14
N TYR A 102 6.58 8.65 -14.38
CA TYR A 102 5.22 8.20 -14.15
C TYR A 102 4.30 8.69 -15.28
N ASN A 103 3.42 7.83 -15.74
CA ASN A 103 2.51 8.15 -16.83
C ASN A 103 1.21 8.79 -16.29
N TYR A 104 1.29 10.06 -15.90
CA TYR A 104 0.16 10.84 -15.38
C TYR A 104 -0.99 10.92 -16.39
N LYS A 105 -0.67 11.01 -17.70
CA LYS A 105 -1.69 11.04 -18.75
C LYS A 105 -2.52 9.75 -18.75
N ALA A 106 -1.88 8.58 -18.78
CA ALA A 106 -2.59 7.31 -18.76
C ALA A 106 -3.39 7.11 -17.46
N TYR A 107 -2.90 7.64 -16.34
CA TYR A 107 -3.63 7.62 -15.07
C TYR A 107 -4.87 8.53 -15.11
N ALA A 108 -4.75 9.74 -15.62
CA ALA A 108 -5.86 10.69 -15.72
C ALA A 108 -6.96 10.22 -16.70
N GLU A 109 -6.55 9.58 -17.81
CA GLU A 109 -7.47 9.03 -18.82
C GLU A 109 -8.12 7.71 -18.40
N ASN A 110 -7.65 7.05 -17.34
CA ASN A 110 -8.25 5.81 -16.85
C ASN A 110 -9.65 6.10 -16.26
N PRO A 111 -10.74 5.47 -16.77
CA PRO A 111 -12.09 5.72 -16.27
C PRO A 111 -12.29 5.20 -14.84
N ASN A 112 -11.48 4.25 -14.39
CA ASN A 112 -11.64 3.59 -13.11
C ASN A 112 -11.19 4.49 -11.95
N ARG A 113 -11.86 4.37 -10.81
CA ARG A 113 -11.57 5.16 -9.60
C ARG A 113 -10.42 4.57 -8.80
N PHE A 114 -9.63 5.42 -8.17
CA PHE A 114 -8.58 4.99 -7.24
C PHE A 114 -8.50 5.87 -6.00
N GLU A 115 -8.71 5.26 -4.83
CA GLU A 115 -8.53 5.94 -3.53
C GLU A 115 -7.21 5.55 -2.88
N MET A 116 -6.53 6.53 -2.30
CA MET A 116 -5.31 6.37 -1.50
C MET A 116 -5.58 6.75 -0.05
N VAL A 117 -5.15 5.91 0.89
CA VAL A 117 -5.45 6.09 2.32
C VAL A 117 -4.30 6.75 3.05
N THR A 118 -4.59 7.77 3.85
CA THR A 118 -3.66 8.40 4.80
C THR A 118 -4.25 8.43 6.20
N THR A 119 -3.43 8.73 7.19
CA THR A 119 -3.87 9.02 8.57
C THR A 119 -3.72 10.51 8.84
N ASP A 120 -4.80 11.20 9.13
CA ASP A 120 -4.80 12.58 9.62
C ASP A 120 -4.21 12.63 11.04
N CYS A 121 -3.14 13.38 11.20
CA CYS A 121 -2.44 13.48 12.48
C CYS A 121 -3.22 14.25 13.54
N ILE A 122 -4.09 15.18 13.15
CA ILE A 122 -4.90 15.99 14.06
C ILE A 122 -6.03 15.16 14.64
N THR A 123 -6.78 14.46 13.78
CA THR A 123 -7.96 13.68 14.19
C THR A 123 -7.64 12.24 14.56
N GLY A 124 -6.50 11.69 14.11
CA GLY A 124 -6.13 10.29 14.27
C GLY A 124 -7.03 9.34 13.48
N ARG A 125 -7.71 9.82 12.43
CA ARG A 125 -8.64 9.05 11.59
C ARG A 125 -8.07 8.85 10.19
N ALA A 126 -8.63 7.89 9.45
CA ALA A 126 -8.32 7.69 8.04
C ALA A 126 -8.89 8.84 7.20
N CYS A 127 -8.12 9.24 6.18
CA CYS A 127 -8.57 10.07 5.08
C CYS A 127 -8.39 9.29 3.78
N TYR A 128 -9.40 9.37 2.91
CA TYR A 128 -9.46 8.70 1.63
C TYR A 128 -9.41 9.74 0.53
N TRP A 129 -8.44 9.62 -0.36
CA TRP A 129 -8.13 10.62 -1.37
C TRP A 129 -8.27 10.05 -2.76
N GLU A 130 -9.07 10.68 -3.59
CA GLU A 130 -9.14 10.45 -5.03
C GLU A 130 -8.63 11.68 -5.74
N GLU A 131 -7.60 11.54 -6.57
CA GLU A 131 -7.01 12.64 -7.37
C GLU A 131 -6.48 12.07 -8.68
N LYS A 132 -6.79 12.69 -9.81
CA LYS A 132 -6.40 12.21 -11.14
C LYS A 132 -5.65 13.23 -12.00
N HIS A 133 -5.81 14.51 -11.72
CA HIS A 133 -5.41 15.58 -12.63
C HIS A 133 -4.27 16.44 -12.10
N ASP A 134 -4.21 16.68 -10.80
CA ASP A 134 -3.12 17.42 -10.17
C ASP A 134 -1.96 16.47 -9.82
N GLU A 135 -0.95 16.42 -10.69
CA GLU A 135 0.24 15.58 -10.54
C GLU A 135 0.95 15.82 -9.20
N LYS A 136 1.06 17.09 -8.78
CA LYS A 136 1.70 17.44 -7.51
C LYS A 136 0.91 16.90 -6.34
N ARG A 137 -0.41 17.04 -6.36
CA ARG A 137 -1.31 16.56 -5.32
C ARG A 137 -1.33 15.03 -5.25
N ILE A 138 -1.29 14.33 -6.39
CA ILE A 138 -1.12 12.86 -6.45
C ILE A 138 0.16 12.44 -5.69
N ILE A 139 1.28 13.11 -5.94
CA ILE A 139 2.55 12.82 -5.28
C ILE A 139 2.50 13.15 -3.78
N GLU A 140 1.88 14.24 -3.38
CA GLU A 140 1.69 14.58 -1.97
C GLU A 140 0.89 13.51 -1.23
N ILE A 141 -0.22 13.04 -1.82
CA ILE A 141 -1.09 12.01 -1.25
C ILE A 141 -0.34 10.66 -1.11
N VAL A 142 0.27 10.16 -2.19
CA VAL A 142 0.94 8.86 -2.16
C VAL A 142 2.17 8.85 -1.25
N LYS A 143 2.89 9.98 -1.17
CA LYS A 143 3.98 10.19 -0.22
C LYS A 143 3.47 10.17 1.22
N ALA A 144 2.36 10.86 1.50
CA ALA A 144 1.73 10.87 2.81
C ALA A 144 1.24 9.46 3.22
N SER A 145 0.57 8.75 2.28
CA SER A 145 0.15 7.35 2.47
C SER A 145 1.31 6.42 2.83
N SER A 146 2.54 6.74 2.39
CA SER A 146 3.76 5.96 2.61
C SER A 146 4.68 6.53 3.68
N SER A 147 4.26 7.58 4.41
CA SER A 147 5.07 8.22 5.46
C SER A 147 4.99 7.44 6.77
N LEU A 148 5.85 6.42 6.89
CA LEU A 148 5.91 5.54 8.06
C LEU A 148 6.24 6.34 9.32
N PRO A 149 5.48 6.18 10.42
CA PRO A 149 5.81 6.82 11.71
C PRO A 149 7.19 6.39 12.18
N TYR A 150 7.94 7.32 12.76
CA TYR A 150 9.33 7.19 13.24
C TYR A 150 10.40 7.02 12.15
N ALA A 151 10.04 6.55 10.95
CA ALA A 151 10.99 6.27 9.87
C ALA A 151 11.05 7.37 8.81
N CYS A 152 9.96 8.12 8.64
CA CYS A 152 9.84 9.20 7.67
C CYS A 152 9.43 10.52 8.34
N PRO A 153 9.78 11.66 7.74
CA PRO A 153 9.18 12.94 8.11
C PRO A 153 7.66 12.90 7.93
N MET A 154 6.95 13.74 8.69
CA MET A 154 5.54 13.99 8.48
C MET A 154 5.33 14.61 7.08
N SER A 155 4.31 14.15 6.37
CA SER A 155 3.92 14.70 5.08
C SER A 155 2.69 15.59 5.21
N TYR A 156 2.44 16.42 4.21
CA TYR A 156 1.29 17.32 4.20
C TYR A 156 0.51 17.11 2.90
N VAL A 157 -0.82 17.13 3.02
CA VAL A 157 -1.76 17.14 1.90
C VAL A 157 -2.71 18.31 2.15
N ASP A 158 -2.80 19.24 1.23
CA ASP A 158 -3.60 20.46 1.35
C ASP A 158 -3.31 21.23 2.67
N GLY A 159 -2.05 21.23 3.13
CA GLY A 159 -1.62 21.85 4.38
C GLY A 159 -1.91 21.02 5.67
N HIS A 160 -2.63 19.91 5.58
CA HIS A 160 -2.92 19.04 6.72
C HIS A 160 -1.79 18.02 6.98
N PRO A 161 -1.35 17.85 8.23
CA PRO A 161 -0.30 16.90 8.59
C PRO A 161 -0.82 15.46 8.50
N MET A 162 -0.17 14.65 7.66
CA MET A 162 -0.55 13.27 7.34
C MET A 162 0.59 12.29 7.60
N LEU A 163 0.24 11.07 7.94
CA LEU A 163 1.13 9.91 8.01
C LEU A 163 0.50 8.71 7.29
N ASP A 164 1.27 7.60 7.23
CA ASP A 164 0.88 6.33 6.60
C ASP A 164 -0.53 5.87 7.03
N GLY A 165 -1.38 5.59 6.04
CA GLY A 165 -2.75 5.13 6.26
C GLY A 165 -2.83 3.83 7.07
N GLY A 166 -1.80 2.98 6.99
CA GLY A 166 -1.73 1.73 7.74
C GLY A 166 -1.57 1.88 9.27
N ILE A 167 -1.66 3.10 9.80
CA ILE A 167 -1.81 3.33 11.24
C ILE A 167 -3.24 2.99 11.67
N VAL A 168 -4.24 3.39 10.89
CA VAL A 168 -5.66 3.29 11.24
C VAL A 168 -6.48 2.43 10.28
N ASP A 169 -6.04 2.32 9.01
CA ASP A 169 -6.72 1.50 8.01
C ASP A 169 -5.71 0.84 7.08
N SER A 170 -5.19 -0.31 7.51
CA SER A 170 -4.18 -1.06 6.75
C SER A 170 -4.78 -1.90 5.61
N ILE A 171 -6.05 -2.28 5.72
CA ILE A 171 -6.80 -3.12 4.77
C ILE A 171 -8.17 -2.47 4.59
N PRO A 172 -8.31 -1.49 3.67
CA PRO A 172 -9.50 -0.64 3.57
C PRO A 172 -10.70 -1.33 2.91
N LEU A 173 -11.02 -2.56 3.36
CA LEU A 173 -12.13 -3.36 2.86
C LEU A 173 -13.49 -2.72 3.16
N LEU A 174 -13.68 -2.21 4.40
CA LEU A 174 -14.92 -1.53 4.77
C LEU A 174 -15.15 -0.28 3.94
N ARG A 175 -14.09 0.48 3.63
CA ARG A 175 -14.21 1.65 2.77
C ARG A 175 -14.71 1.27 1.37
N ALA A 176 -14.19 0.20 0.77
CA ALA A 176 -14.66 -0.27 -0.52
C ALA A 176 -16.16 -0.64 -0.48
N TYR A 177 -16.57 -1.33 0.59
CA TYR A 177 -18.00 -1.67 0.80
C TYR A 177 -18.88 -0.42 0.97
N GLU A 178 -18.44 0.57 1.76
CA GLU A 178 -19.13 1.86 1.95
C GLU A 178 -19.27 2.66 0.63
N GLN A 179 -18.35 2.44 -0.33
CA GLN A 179 -18.43 3.03 -1.67
C GLN A 179 -19.38 2.28 -2.62
N GLY A 180 -20.06 1.23 -2.13
CA GLY A 180 -21.06 0.46 -2.88
C GLY A 180 -20.50 -0.76 -3.63
N TYR A 181 -19.26 -1.16 -3.34
CA TYR A 181 -18.63 -2.34 -3.94
C TYR A 181 -18.84 -3.55 -3.01
N ASP A 182 -19.78 -4.40 -3.35
CA ASP A 182 -20.17 -5.58 -2.55
C ASP A 182 -19.30 -6.82 -2.82
N LYS A 183 -18.48 -6.78 -3.88
CA LYS A 183 -17.48 -7.79 -4.22
C LYS A 183 -16.09 -7.19 -4.16
N CYS A 184 -15.17 -7.87 -3.49
CA CYS A 184 -13.80 -7.37 -3.40
C CYS A 184 -12.77 -8.47 -3.71
N VAL A 185 -11.73 -8.10 -4.43
CA VAL A 185 -10.48 -8.84 -4.50
C VAL A 185 -9.48 -8.14 -3.57
N VAL A 186 -9.09 -8.81 -2.51
CA VAL A 186 -8.21 -8.26 -1.47
C VAL A 186 -6.82 -8.85 -1.61
N VAL A 187 -5.82 -7.99 -1.83
CA VAL A 187 -4.41 -8.41 -1.90
C VAL A 187 -3.74 -8.13 -0.56
N LEU A 188 -3.38 -9.19 0.14
CA LEU A 188 -2.68 -9.13 1.42
C LEU A 188 -1.18 -9.38 1.27
N THR A 189 -0.41 -8.79 2.17
CA THR A 189 1.04 -8.95 2.26
C THR A 189 1.47 -9.91 3.38
N ARG A 190 0.51 -10.67 3.93
CA ARG A 190 0.71 -11.69 4.97
C ARG A 190 -0.09 -12.94 4.67
N ASN A 191 0.43 -14.09 5.12
CA ASN A 191 -0.23 -15.38 5.00
C ASN A 191 -1.47 -15.48 5.90
N LYS A 192 -2.35 -16.44 5.63
CA LYS A 192 -3.54 -16.75 6.46
C LYS A 192 -3.12 -17.04 7.90
N GLY A 193 -3.93 -16.60 8.85
CA GLY A 193 -3.71 -16.80 10.29
C GLY A 193 -2.64 -15.88 10.91
N TYR A 194 -1.98 -15.02 10.15
CA TYR A 194 -1.06 -14.04 10.73
C TYR A 194 -1.80 -13.06 11.65
N ARG A 195 -1.19 -12.76 12.81
CA ARG A 195 -1.68 -11.71 13.72
C ARG A 195 -0.51 -10.89 14.24
N LYS A 196 -0.74 -9.60 14.44
CA LYS A 196 0.18 -8.74 15.18
C LYS A 196 0.04 -8.98 16.67
N SER A 197 1.11 -8.69 17.42
CA SER A 197 1.08 -8.75 18.89
C SER A 197 -0.08 -7.92 19.44
N THR A 198 -0.82 -8.46 20.41
CA THR A 198 -1.91 -7.77 21.11
C THR A 198 -1.41 -6.72 22.10
N LYS A 199 -0.10 -6.71 22.41
CA LYS A 199 0.50 -5.69 23.26
C LYS A 199 0.38 -4.31 22.60
N LYS A 200 0.01 -3.30 23.39
CA LYS A 200 -0.04 -1.91 22.92
C LYS A 200 1.33 -1.46 22.39
N VAL A 201 1.33 -0.80 21.27
CA VAL A 201 2.57 -0.24 20.70
C VAL A 201 3.03 0.92 21.59
N PRO A 202 4.27 0.88 22.11
CA PRO A 202 4.78 1.99 22.92
C PRO A 202 4.95 3.24 22.02
N VAL A 203 4.43 4.38 22.50
CA VAL A 203 4.60 5.68 21.85
C VAL A 203 5.26 6.62 22.88
N PRO A 204 6.56 6.93 22.75
CA PRO A 204 7.26 7.80 23.67
C PRO A 204 6.55 9.15 23.85
N SER A 205 6.58 9.71 25.08
CA SER A 205 5.78 10.89 25.43
C SER A 205 6.14 12.13 24.60
N PHE A 206 7.40 12.25 24.19
CA PHE A 206 7.92 13.39 23.44
C PHE A 206 7.67 13.28 21.93
N ILE A 207 7.35 12.07 21.40
CA ILE A 207 7.08 11.90 19.98
C ILE A 207 5.60 12.19 19.68
N TYR A 208 5.36 13.03 18.68
CA TYR A 208 4.01 13.50 18.27
C TYR A 208 3.22 14.12 19.45
N LYS A 209 3.90 14.84 20.35
CA LYS A 209 3.27 15.45 21.54
C LYS A 209 2.08 16.35 21.18
N GLN A 210 2.19 17.10 20.08
CA GLN A 210 1.13 17.98 19.60
C GLN A 210 -0.06 17.25 18.94
N TYR A 211 0.03 15.94 18.74
CA TYR A 211 -1.00 15.12 18.06
C TYR A 211 -1.50 14.00 18.99
N PRO A 212 -2.26 14.30 20.05
CA PRO A 212 -2.68 13.31 21.04
C PRO A 212 -3.56 12.20 20.44
N ARG A 213 -4.41 12.51 19.47
CA ARG A 213 -5.28 11.52 18.80
C ARG A 213 -4.47 10.57 17.91
N LEU A 214 -3.47 11.07 17.17
CA LEU A 214 -2.52 10.22 16.45
C LEU A 214 -1.80 9.25 17.40
N ARG A 215 -1.40 9.70 18.58
CA ARG A 215 -0.74 8.84 19.57
C ARG A 215 -1.63 7.69 20.04
N VAL A 216 -2.94 7.96 20.19
CA VAL A 216 -3.94 6.92 20.50
C VAL A 216 -4.06 5.94 19.36
N ALA A 217 -4.17 6.41 18.10
CA ALA A 217 -4.22 5.59 16.91
C ALA A 217 -2.98 4.68 16.80
N LEU A 218 -1.77 5.23 17.00
CA LEU A 218 -0.52 4.47 16.98
C LEU A 218 -0.48 3.35 18.03
N ARG A 219 -0.99 3.59 19.24
CA ARG A 219 -1.05 2.57 20.30
C ARG A 219 -1.98 1.41 19.95
N ASN A 220 -3.06 1.69 19.23
CA ASN A 220 -4.10 0.73 18.90
C ASN A 220 -3.89 0.06 17.52
N ARG A 221 -2.89 0.48 16.74
CA ARG A 221 -2.68 0.04 15.35
C ARG A 221 -2.64 -1.49 15.15
N ASN A 222 -2.12 -2.22 16.13
CA ASN A 222 -2.03 -3.67 16.04
C ASN A 222 -3.41 -4.32 16.24
N LYS A 223 -4.19 -3.80 17.17
CA LYS A 223 -5.56 -4.24 17.44
C LYS A 223 -6.43 -4.00 16.20
N ILE A 224 -6.44 -2.77 15.68
CA ILE A 224 -7.18 -2.39 14.47
C ILE A 224 -6.83 -3.30 13.28
N TYR A 225 -5.55 -3.55 13.08
CA TYR A 225 -5.08 -4.44 12.01
C TYR A 225 -5.61 -5.87 12.15
N ASN A 226 -5.60 -6.43 13.37
CA ASN A 226 -6.09 -7.77 13.61
C ASN A 226 -7.62 -7.86 13.40
N GLU A 227 -8.37 -6.84 13.82
CA GLU A 227 -9.82 -6.74 13.57
C GLU A 227 -10.13 -6.69 12.06
N GLN A 228 -9.31 -5.98 11.27
CA GLN A 228 -9.44 -5.97 9.81
C GLN A 228 -9.15 -7.34 9.20
N LEU A 229 -8.14 -8.06 9.68
CA LEU A 229 -7.85 -9.43 9.22
C LEU A 229 -8.98 -10.40 9.59
N GLU A 230 -9.56 -10.29 10.78
CA GLU A 230 -10.71 -11.10 11.19
C GLU A 230 -11.93 -10.86 10.28
N LEU A 231 -12.17 -9.60 9.89
CA LEU A 231 -13.22 -9.28 8.94
C LEU A 231 -12.94 -9.90 7.57
N VAL A 232 -11.71 -9.76 7.06
CA VAL A 232 -11.30 -10.35 5.78
C VAL A 232 -11.47 -11.86 5.78
N GLU A 233 -10.98 -12.56 6.82
CA GLU A 233 -11.09 -14.01 6.92
C GLU A 233 -12.54 -14.47 6.99
N ARG A 234 -13.39 -13.79 7.76
CA ARG A 234 -14.82 -14.08 7.83
C ARG A 234 -15.51 -13.89 6.47
N TRP A 235 -15.27 -12.77 5.77
CA TRP A 235 -15.91 -12.52 4.48
C TRP A 235 -15.37 -13.42 3.37
N GLU A 236 -14.11 -13.86 3.47
CA GLU A 236 -13.57 -14.91 2.59
C GLU A 236 -14.28 -16.24 2.82
N GLU A 237 -14.48 -16.67 4.08
CA GLU A 237 -15.21 -17.89 4.44
C GLU A 237 -16.68 -17.86 4.03
N GLU A 238 -17.30 -16.67 4.07
CA GLU A 238 -18.66 -16.42 3.59
C GLU A 238 -18.76 -16.34 2.04
N GLY A 239 -17.63 -16.43 1.32
CA GLY A 239 -17.58 -16.31 -0.14
C GLY A 239 -17.90 -14.91 -0.70
N LYS A 240 -17.90 -13.87 0.15
CA LYS A 240 -18.16 -12.48 -0.25
C LYS A 240 -16.99 -11.82 -0.93
N ILE A 241 -15.78 -12.25 -0.63
CA ILE A 241 -14.54 -11.68 -1.18
C ILE A 241 -13.58 -12.77 -1.62
N ILE A 242 -12.69 -12.40 -2.52
CA ILE A 242 -11.56 -13.25 -2.94
C ILE A 242 -10.29 -12.66 -2.36
N VAL A 243 -9.44 -13.50 -1.78
CA VAL A 243 -8.19 -13.04 -1.16
C VAL A 243 -6.99 -13.65 -1.87
N ILE A 244 -6.09 -12.78 -2.34
CA ILE A 244 -4.78 -13.15 -2.89
C ILE A 244 -3.74 -12.81 -1.83
N ARG A 245 -3.05 -13.82 -1.30
CA ARG A 245 -2.06 -13.66 -0.23
C ARG A 245 -0.93 -14.69 -0.32
N PRO A 246 0.22 -14.44 0.32
CA PRO A 246 1.27 -15.45 0.43
C PRO A 246 0.75 -16.74 1.08
N GLU A 247 1.03 -17.88 0.48
CA GLU A 247 0.62 -19.19 1.02
C GLU A 247 1.37 -19.56 2.30
N LYS A 248 2.61 -19.10 2.43
CA LYS A 248 3.51 -19.39 3.57
C LYS A 248 3.94 -18.11 4.27
N PRO A 249 4.35 -18.15 5.54
CA PRO A 249 4.94 -17.01 6.22
C PRO A 249 6.10 -16.43 5.43
N ILE A 250 6.04 -15.12 5.17
CA ILE A 250 7.09 -14.42 4.42
C ILE A 250 8.26 -14.04 5.33
N VAL A 251 9.47 -14.19 4.81
CA VAL A 251 10.71 -13.78 5.50
C VAL A 251 11.10 -12.33 5.24
N VAL A 252 10.36 -11.63 4.38
CA VAL A 252 10.61 -10.23 4.00
C VAL A 252 10.06 -9.27 5.06
N GLY A 253 10.93 -8.43 5.60
CA GLY A 253 10.57 -7.34 6.50
C GLY A 253 10.06 -6.09 5.76
N ARG A 254 9.55 -5.09 6.53
CA ARG A 254 9.12 -3.80 5.95
C ARG A 254 10.24 -3.00 5.29
N MET A 255 11.48 -3.21 5.73
CA MET A 255 12.69 -2.51 5.30
C MET A 255 13.69 -3.47 4.64
N GLU A 256 13.20 -4.56 4.04
CA GLU A 256 14.06 -5.55 3.36
C GLU A 256 14.79 -4.91 2.17
N THR A 257 16.05 -5.29 1.97
CA THR A 257 16.88 -4.79 0.87
C THR A 257 17.54 -5.89 0.05
N SER A 258 17.32 -7.16 0.40
CA SER A 258 17.85 -8.30 -0.34
C SER A 258 17.11 -8.48 -1.66
N VAL A 259 17.81 -8.23 -2.77
CA VAL A 259 17.29 -8.39 -4.13
C VAL A 259 16.71 -9.79 -4.35
N LYS A 260 17.43 -10.83 -3.90
CA LYS A 260 16.98 -12.21 -4.02
C LYS A 260 15.63 -12.44 -3.34
N LYS A 261 15.51 -12.08 -2.04
CA LYS A 261 14.26 -12.24 -1.29
C LYS A 261 13.10 -11.46 -1.90
N LEU A 262 13.37 -10.27 -2.41
CA LEU A 262 12.35 -9.42 -3.05
C LEU A 262 11.93 -10.00 -4.40
N THR A 263 12.86 -10.53 -5.20
CA THR A 263 12.55 -11.20 -6.46
C THR A 263 11.71 -12.47 -6.23
N ASP A 264 12.10 -13.28 -5.25
CA ASP A 264 11.35 -14.49 -4.87
C ASP A 264 9.92 -14.14 -4.43
N LEU A 265 9.76 -13.05 -3.64
CA LEU A 265 8.45 -12.58 -3.19
C LEU A 265 7.58 -12.02 -4.33
N TYR A 266 8.19 -11.31 -5.29
CA TYR A 266 7.50 -10.85 -6.50
C TYR A 266 6.95 -12.03 -7.31
N ASN A 267 7.80 -13.04 -7.57
CA ASN A 267 7.40 -14.23 -8.32
C ASN A 267 6.28 -14.98 -7.60
N GLN A 268 6.36 -15.10 -6.27
CA GLN A 268 5.28 -15.68 -5.47
C GLN A 268 3.96 -14.91 -5.65
N GLY A 269 4.00 -13.57 -5.67
CA GLY A 269 2.80 -12.75 -5.89
C GLY A 269 2.16 -13.02 -7.25
N TYR A 270 2.97 -13.13 -8.29
CA TYR A 270 2.51 -13.44 -9.64
C TYR A 270 1.84 -14.81 -9.72
N GLU A 271 2.49 -15.86 -9.16
CA GLU A 271 1.97 -17.22 -9.14
C GLU A 271 0.71 -17.37 -8.25
N CYS A 272 0.66 -16.69 -7.11
CA CYS A 272 -0.55 -16.68 -6.28
C CYS A 272 -1.75 -16.06 -7.01
N ALA A 273 -1.53 -14.97 -7.75
CA ALA A 273 -2.59 -14.35 -8.56
C ALA A 273 -3.06 -15.30 -9.65
N LYS A 274 -2.13 -15.94 -10.38
CA LYS A 274 -2.45 -16.94 -11.39
C LYS A 274 -3.33 -18.05 -10.82
N LYS A 275 -2.90 -18.66 -9.72
CA LYS A 275 -3.62 -19.77 -9.07
C LYS A 275 -5.04 -19.39 -8.63
N VAL A 276 -5.23 -18.20 -8.06
CA VAL A 276 -6.54 -17.75 -7.55
C VAL A 276 -7.49 -17.35 -8.68
N ILE A 277 -6.96 -16.86 -9.81
CA ILE A 277 -7.77 -16.34 -10.91
C ILE A 277 -8.12 -17.43 -11.93
N GLU A 278 -7.20 -18.37 -12.18
CA GLU A 278 -7.40 -19.47 -13.14
C GLU A 278 -8.04 -20.72 -12.50
N GLY A 279 -7.80 -20.95 -11.18
CA GLY A 279 -8.31 -22.09 -10.43
C GLY A 279 -9.67 -21.90 -9.88
#